data_20171c321658a32db2003e5821bd804c
#
_entry.id   20171c321658a32db2003e5821bd804c
#
_cell.length_a   1.000
_cell.length_b   1.000
_cell.length_c   1.000
_cell.angle_alpha   90.00
_cell.angle_beta   90.00
_cell.angle_gamma   90.00
#
_symmetry.space_group_name_H-M   'P 1'
#
loop_
_entity.id
_entity.type
_entity.pdbx_description
1 polymer ?
#
loop_
_entity_poly.entity_id
_entity_poly.type
_entity_poly.pdbx_seq_one_letter_code
_entity_poly.pdbx_strand_id
1 'polypeptide(L)'
;EADKSIYDKINSKLTLIDNVKVYDRNKNVYIESNNLIYDQVENTIYSHGKTLIKIDDIYEINSKDMLYDRNSMRLSSKQDTIIEDNKLNIYNFEQGFLFDTIKEIISSKKTNITDSSNNNYSFENTKINLKTNEIVGKELRIDFIDSFFGNEKNDPKLSGKSAYTDDDKTKVFKTVFSTCNMINKSCRGWELQSEEFTHDKTKKLFEYKNSWLKVFNKKL
;
A
#
# COMPACT_ATOMS: atom_id res chain seq x y z
N GLU A 1 -6.89 28.19 5.16
CA GLU A 1 -6.28 29.01 6.20
C GLU A 1 -4.76 28.84 6.15
N ALA A 2 -4.02 29.89 6.49
CA ALA A 2 -2.58 29.89 6.65
C ALA A 2 -2.17 31.14 7.44
N ASP A 3 -1.02 31.10 8.12
CA ASP A 3 -0.56 32.29 8.87
C ASP A 3 -0.09 33.39 7.93
N LYS A 4 0.47 33.03 6.79
CA LYS A 4 0.94 33.97 5.77
C LYS A 4 0.60 33.48 4.37
N SER A 5 0.24 34.40 3.49
CA SER A 5 0.06 34.15 2.08
C SER A 5 0.85 35.14 1.24
N ILE A 6 1.46 34.66 0.16
CA ILE A 6 2.21 35.46 -0.80
C ILE A 6 1.69 35.11 -2.19
N TYR A 7 1.26 36.11 -2.94
CA TYR A 7 0.86 35.94 -4.33
C TYR A 7 1.86 36.57 -5.28
N ASP A 8 2.51 35.72 -6.06
CA ASP A 8 3.37 36.14 -7.17
C ASP A 8 2.52 36.34 -8.42
N LYS A 9 2.24 37.60 -8.73
CA LYS A 9 1.39 37.97 -9.86
C LYS A 9 2.06 37.67 -11.20
N ILE A 10 3.40 37.71 -11.28
CA ILE A 10 4.15 37.48 -12.52
C ILE A 10 4.09 36.00 -12.90
N ASN A 11 4.31 35.12 -11.92
CA ASN A 11 4.34 33.67 -12.12
C ASN A 11 3.00 33.01 -11.85
N SER A 12 1.97 33.78 -11.46
CA SER A 12 0.63 33.30 -11.09
C SER A 12 0.66 32.19 -10.02
N LYS A 13 1.49 32.38 -8.98
CA LYS A 13 1.67 31.41 -7.88
C LYS A 13 1.21 31.97 -6.56
N LEU A 14 0.42 31.18 -5.84
CA LEU A 14 0.03 31.47 -4.46
C LEU A 14 0.82 30.55 -3.52
N THR A 15 1.63 31.13 -2.65
CA THR A 15 2.34 30.41 -1.60
C THR A 15 1.65 30.66 -0.26
N LEU A 16 1.29 29.59 0.42
CA LEU A 16 0.75 29.56 1.77
C LEU A 16 1.83 29.04 2.72
N ILE A 17 2.04 29.71 3.83
CA ILE A 17 3.14 29.48 4.76
C ILE A 17 2.58 29.39 6.18
N ASP A 18 3.05 28.39 6.89
CA ASP A 18 2.75 28.03 8.27
C ASP A 18 1.27 27.74 8.56
N ASN A 19 1.03 26.65 9.26
CA ASN A 19 -0.30 26.18 9.67
C ASN A 19 -1.33 26.13 8.53
N VAL A 20 -0.87 25.69 7.35
CA VAL A 20 -1.70 25.67 6.15
C VAL A 20 -2.75 24.57 6.25
N LYS A 21 -4.03 24.98 6.12
CA LYS A 21 -5.20 24.09 6.07
C LYS A 21 -6.03 24.43 4.86
N VAL A 22 -6.23 23.44 4.00
CA VAL A 22 -7.04 23.54 2.79
C VAL A 22 -8.16 22.53 2.86
N TYR A 23 -9.37 22.95 2.56
CA TYR A 23 -10.53 22.07 2.51
C TYR A 23 -11.25 22.24 1.19
N ASP A 24 -11.28 21.17 0.37
CA ASP A 24 -12.10 21.08 -0.84
C ASP A 24 -13.45 20.45 -0.48
N ARG A 25 -14.48 21.30 -0.31
CA ARG A 25 -15.83 20.85 0.07
C ARG A 25 -16.49 19.97 -0.98
N ASN A 26 -16.15 20.16 -2.27
CA ASN A 26 -16.79 19.40 -3.34
C ASN A 26 -16.30 17.95 -3.40
N LYS A 27 -15.09 17.70 -2.86
CA LYS A 27 -14.42 16.42 -2.89
C LYS A 27 -14.18 15.82 -1.52
N ASN A 28 -14.63 16.50 -0.47
CA ASN A 28 -14.39 16.14 0.93
C ASN A 28 -12.90 15.80 1.20
N VAL A 29 -11.99 16.64 0.66
CA VAL A 29 -10.54 16.49 0.84
C VAL A 29 -10.05 17.58 1.76
N TYR A 30 -9.39 17.18 2.85
CA TYR A 30 -8.70 18.05 3.78
C TYR A 30 -7.19 17.87 3.61
N ILE A 31 -6.44 18.99 3.54
CA ILE A 31 -4.98 18.99 3.45
C ILE A 31 -4.42 19.86 4.55
N GLU A 32 -3.46 19.35 5.30
CA GLU A 32 -2.69 20.07 6.30
C GLU A 32 -1.19 19.95 5.98
N SER A 33 -0.50 21.09 5.96
CA SER A 33 0.93 21.17 5.67
C SER A 33 1.54 22.45 6.24
N ASN A 34 2.86 22.52 6.39
CA ASN A 34 3.52 23.77 6.77
C ASN A 34 3.62 24.73 5.60
N ASN A 35 3.85 24.24 4.38
CA ASN A 35 3.97 25.09 3.21
C ASN A 35 3.25 24.47 2.03
N LEU A 36 2.53 25.29 1.27
CA LEU A 36 1.79 24.87 0.10
C LEU A 36 1.92 25.91 -1.00
N ILE A 37 2.18 25.48 -2.20
CA ILE A 37 2.27 26.32 -3.40
C ILE A 37 1.18 25.87 -4.37
N TYR A 38 0.33 26.81 -4.75
CA TYR A 38 -0.62 26.63 -5.85
C TYR A 38 -0.10 27.36 -7.08
N ASP A 39 0.19 26.61 -8.13
CA ASP A 39 0.52 27.12 -9.45
C ASP A 39 -0.76 27.18 -10.30
N GLN A 40 -1.21 28.39 -10.63
CA GLN A 40 -2.44 28.61 -11.40
C GLN A 40 -2.28 28.22 -12.87
N VAL A 41 -1.08 28.38 -13.44
CA VAL A 41 -0.80 28.08 -14.85
C VAL A 41 -0.80 26.58 -15.07
N GLU A 42 -0.03 25.86 -14.25
CA GLU A 42 0.06 24.40 -14.31
C GLU A 42 -1.15 23.71 -13.66
N ASN A 43 -1.97 24.47 -12.92
CA ASN A 43 -3.10 23.96 -12.13
C ASN A 43 -2.70 22.83 -11.15
N THR A 44 -1.57 23.03 -10.47
CA THR A 44 -1.00 22.08 -9.53
C THR A 44 -0.93 22.66 -8.13
N ILE A 45 -1.03 21.77 -7.14
CA ILE A 45 -0.80 22.08 -5.73
C ILE A 45 0.38 21.23 -5.27
N TYR A 46 1.40 21.90 -4.75
CA TYR A 46 2.58 21.25 -4.21
C TYR A 46 2.71 21.58 -2.72
N SER A 47 2.87 20.57 -1.87
CA SER A 47 3.21 20.76 -0.47
C SER A 47 4.71 20.54 -0.25
N HIS A 48 5.30 21.29 0.64
CA HIS A 48 6.71 21.13 1.01
C HIS A 48 6.81 20.68 2.46
N GLY A 49 7.52 19.57 2.69
CA GLY A 49 7.66 18.93 4.00
C GLY A 49 6.47 18.03 4.35
N LYS A 50 6.27 17.81 5.64
CA LYS A 50 5.21 16.92 6.13
C LYS A 50 3.83 17.39 5.70
N THR A 51 3.04 16.47 5.22
CA THR A 51 1.69 16.73 4.73
C THR A 51 0.75 15.63 5.17
N LEU A 52 -0.38 16.01 5.73
CA LEU A 52 -1.50 15.16 6.06
C LEU A 52 -2.63 15.44 5.08
N ILE A 53 -3.20 14.39 4.48
CA ILE A 53 -4.40 14.49 3.65
C ILE A 53 -5.44 13.52 4.20
N LYS A 54 -6.68 13.99 4.34
CA LYS A 54 -7.85 13.17 4.65
C LYS A 54 -8.81 13.21 3.50
N ILE A 55 -9.32 12.05 3.10
CA ILE A 55 -10.27 11.88 1.98
C ILE A 55 -11.49 11.12 2.48
N ASP A 56 -12.68 11.73 2.39
CA ASP A 56 -13.99 11.14 2.73
C ASP A 56 -14.07 10.50 4.12
N ASP A 57 -13.23 10.90 5.08
CA ASP A 57 -13.08 10.23 6.38
C ASP A 57 -12.78 8.71 6.28
N ILE A 58 -12.38 8.27 5.07
CA ILE A 58 -12.04 6.87 4.78
C ILE A 58 -10.53 6.67 4.79
N TYR A 59 -9.78 7.62 4.23
CA TYR A 59 -8.32 7.51 4.09
C TYR A 59 -7.62 8.66 4.78
N GLU A 60 -6.61 8.34 5.57
CA GLU A 60 -5.63 9.28 6.09
C GLU A 60 -4.28 9.01 5.44
N ILE A 61 -3.71 10.02 4.78
CA ILE A 61 -2.45 9.94 4.02
C ILE A 61 -1.41 10.82 4.69
N ASN A 62 -0.36 10.22 5.17
CA ASN A 62 0.80 10.89 5.75
C ASN A 62 2.01 10.75 4.82
N SER A 63 2.51 11.87 4.30
CA SER A 63 3.64 11.89 3.37
C SER A 63 4.47 13.17 3.50
N LYS A 64 5.39 13.36 2.58
CA LYS A 64 6.17 14.59 2.40
C LYS A 64 6.21 14.96 0.92
N ASP A 65 6.35 16.26 0.65
CA ASP A 65 6.59 16.79 -0.70
C ASP A 65 5.58 16.24 -1.72
N MET A 66 4.29 16.43 -1.43
CA MET A 66 3.19 15.92 -2.24
C MET A 66 2.87 16.86 -3.39
N LEU A 67 2.59 16.28 -4.54
CA LEU A 67 2.09 16.98 -5.73
C LEU A 67 0.69 16.50 -6.06
N TYR A 68 -0.26 17.44 -6.16
CA TYR A 68 -1.59 17.21 -6.70
C TYR A 68 -1.73 17.94 -8.02
N ASP A 69 -1.78 17.18 -9.11
CA ASP A 69 -2.11 17.66 -10.44
C ASP A 69 -3.63 17.64 -10.63
N ARG A 70 -4.23 18.82 -10.64
CA ARG A 70 -5.68 19.00 -10.76
C ARG A 70 -6.21 18.75 -12.19
N ASN A 71 -5.35 18.85 -13.20
CA ASN A 71 -5.75 18.56 -14.59
C ASN A 71 -5.92 17.05 -14.80
N SER A 72 -4.96 16.27 -14.34
CA SER A 72 -5.02 14.81 -14.44
C SER A 72 -5.70 14.14 -13.25
N MET A 73 -6.05 14.91 -12.20
CA MET A 73 -6.63 14.43 -10.94
C MET A 73 -5.74 13.37 -10.27
N ARG A 74 -4.43 13.63 -10.25
CA ARG A 74 -3.43 12.71 -9.69
C ARG A 74 -2.72 13.32 -8.50
N LEU A 75 -2.65 12.53 -7.44
CA LEU A 75 -1.87 12.81 -6.24
C LEU A 75 -0.64 11.92 -6.23
N SER A 76 0.53 12.46 -5.91
CA SER A 76 1.77 11.71 -5.89
C SER A 76 2.77 12.26 -4.89
N SER A 77 3.64 11.40 -4.41
CA SER A 77 4.89 11.75 -3.72
C SER A 77 5.99 10.78 -4.16
N LYS A 78 7.23 11.22 -4.08
CA LYS A 78 8.43 10.39 -4.25
C LYS A 78 9.02 9.95 -2.91
N GLN A 79 8.41 10.40 -1.82
CA GLN A 79 8.83 10.11 -0.44
C GLN A 79 8.04 8.94 0.12
N ASP A 80 8.54 8.37 1.20
CA ASP A 80 7.81 7.35 1.94
C ASP A 80 6.45 7.90 2.38
N THR A 81 5.42 7.10 2.13
CA THR A 81 4.04 7.49 2.36
C THR A 81 3.31 6.40 3.11
N ILE A 82 2.57 6.78 4.13
CA ILE A 82 1.70 5.90 4.90
C ILE A 82 0.26 6.30 4.62
N ILE A 83 -0.54 5.33 4.21
CA ILE A 83 -2.00 5.48 4.09
C ILE A 83 -2.65 4.53 5.09
N GLU A 84 -3.59 5.04 5.86
CA GLU A 84 -4.44 4.26 6.75
C GLU A 84 -5.89 4.37 6.26
N ASP A 85 -6.59 3.23 6.18
CA ASP A 85 -8.00 3.20 5.83
C ASP A 85 -8.88 3.04 7.09
N ASN A 86 -10.18 3.27 6.94
CA ASN A 86 -11.15 3.14 8.03
C ASN A 86 -11.38 1.69 8.52
N LYS A 87 -10.76 0.70 7.84
CA LYS A 87 -10.75 -0.72 8.25
C LYS A 87 -9.49 -1.06 9.05
N LEU A 88 -8.65 -0.06 9.39
CA LEU A 88 -7.37 -0.20 10.09
C LEU A 88 -6.30 -0.96 9.28
N ASN A 89 -6.40 -0.98 7.95
CA ASN A 89 -5.30 -1.43 7.12
C ASN A 89 -4.30 -0.29 6.94
N ILE A 90 -3.02 -0.62 7.08
CA ILE A 90 -1.92 0.33 6.93
C ILE A 90 -1.14 -0.03 5.66
N TYR A 91 -1.05 0.92 4.74
CA TYR A 91 -0.30 0.80 3.49
C TYR A 91 0.95 1.69 3.58
N ASN A 92 2.12 1.09 3.56
CA ASN A 92 3.40 1.81 3.52
C ASN A 92 4.03 1.71 2.13
N PHE A 93 4.23 2.84 1.47
CA PHE A 93 4.84 2.97 0.15
C PHE A 93 6.26 3.54 0.31
N GLU A 94 7.28 2.68 0.29
CA GLU A 94 8.67 3.05 0.59
C GLU A 94 9.37 3.81 -0.54
N GLN A 95 8.90 4.01 -1.66
CA GLN A 95 9.53 4.76 -2.76
C GLN A 95 8.53 5.70 -3.44
N GLY A 96 7.57 6.15 -2.64
CA GLY A 96 6.49 7.00 -3.11
C GLY A 96 5.36 6.25 -3.79
N PHE A 97 4.38 7.00 -4.20
CA PHE A 97 3.15 6.49 -4.80
C PHE A 97 2.59 7.45 -5.86
N LEU A 98 1.71 6.93 -6.67
CA LEU A 98 0.84 7.68 -7.57
C LEU A 98 -0.60 7.23 -7.35
N PHE A 99 -1.49 8.14 -7.01
CA PHE A 99 -2.91 7.91 -6.83
C PHE A 99 -3.71 8.63 -7.92
N ASP A 100 -4.36 7.88 -8.78
CA ASP A 100 -5.35 8.36 -9.74
C ASP A 100 -6.69 8.46 -9.00
N THR A 101 -7.10 9.68 -8.62
CA THR A 101 -8.28 9.89 -7.78
C THR A 101 -9.60 9.66 -8.51
N ILE A 102 -9.61 9.67 -9.86
CA ILE A 102 -10.80 9.35 -10.66
C ILE A 102 -11.03 7.85 -10.71
N LYS A 103 -9.95 7.09 -10.94
CA LYS A 103 -10.02 5.62 -11.03
C LYS A 103 -9.96 4.95 -9.67
N GLU A 104 -9.61 5.70 -8.63
CA GLU A 104 -9.35 5.22 -7.28
C GLU A 104 -8.25 4.13 -7.26
N ILE A 105 -7.22 4.32 -8.11
CA ILE A 105 -6.10 3.38 -8.23
C ILE A 105 -4.83 4.00 -7.69
N ILE A 106 -4.21 3.30 -6.73
CA ILE A 106 -2.86 3.60 -6.25
C ILE A 106 -1.86 2.69 -6.94
N SER A 107 -0.71 3.24 -7.34
CA SER A 107 0.42 2.50 -7.89
C SER A 107 1.68 2.85 -7.13
N SER A 108 2.48 1.85 -6.79
CA SER A 108 3.79 2.02 -6.13
C SER A 108 4.78 0.95 -6.58
N LYS A 109 6.06 1.24 -6.42
CA LYS A 109 7.13 0.29 -6.71
C LYS A 109 7.38 -0.69 -5.56
N LYS A 110 7.21 -0.24 -4.33
CA LYS A 110 7.43 -1.06 -3.14
C LYS A 110 6.37 -0.74 -2.10
N THR A 111 5.61 -1.74 -1.71
CA THR A 111 4.46 -1.60 -0.83
C THR A 111 4.52 -2.65 0.27
N ASN A 112 4.38 -2.21 1.51
CA ASN A 112 4.12 -3.08 2.65
C ASN A 112 2.72 -2.77 3.17
N ILE A 113 1.92 -3.80 3.37
CA ILE A 113 0.54 -3.68 3.88
C ILE A 113 0.47 -4.47 5.17
N THR A 114 -0.05 -3.85 6.21
CA THR A 114 -0.45 -4.53 7.44
C THR A 114 -1.97 -4.51 7.50
N ASP A 115 -2.60 -5.68 7.48
CA ASP A 115 -4.05 -5.76 7.58
C ASP A 115 -4.54 -5.64 9.03
N SER A 116 -5.84 -5.50 9.22
CA SER A 116 -6.49 -5.39 10.54
C SER A 116 -6.29 -6.62 11.44
N SER A 117 -5.80 -7.72 10.88
CA SER A 117 -5.42 -8.95 11.61
C SER A 117 -3.92 -9.03 11.91
N ASN A 118 -3.15 -7.97 11.62
CA ASN A 118 -1.70 -7.88 11.75
C ASN A 118 -0.90 -8.83 10.83
N ASN A 119 -1.48 -9.32 9.74
CA ASN A 119 -0.69 -10.00 8.72
C ASN A 119 0.06 -8.96 7.90
N ASN A 120 1.31 -9.25 7.54
CA ASN A 120 2.14 -8.37 6.75
C ASN A 120 2.30 -8.90 5.33
N TYR A 121 2.04 -8.03 4.36
CA TYR A 121 2.17 -8.31 2.93
C TYR A 121 3.19 -7.35 2.34
N SER A 122 4.20 -7.87 1.67
CA SER A 122 5.17 -7.06 0.94
C SER A 122 5.09 -7.34 -0.55
N PHE A 123 5.09 -6.28 -1.35
CA PHE A 123 4.98 -6.36 -2.81
C PHE A 123 6.00 -5.47 -3.50
N GLU A 124 6.42 -5.86 -4.68
CA GLU A 124 7.04 -5.00 -5.67
C GLU A 124 6.04 -4.69 -6.80
N ASN A 125 6.07 -3.47 -7.33
CA ASN A 125 5.22 -3.01 -8.44
C ASN A 125 3.73 -3.29 -8.21
N THR A 126 3.19 -2.68 -7.19
CA THR A 126 1.80 -2.86 -6.75
C THR A 126 0.84 -1.91 -7.46
N LYS A 127 -0.37 -2.39 -7.73
CA LYS A 127 -1.56 -1.58 -8.03
C LYS A 127 -2.67 -1.98 -7.08
N ILE A 128 -3.28 -0.99 -6.45
CA ILE A 128 -4.39 -1.15 -5.51
C ILE A 128 -5.58 -0.39 -6.06
N ASN A 129 -6.68 -1.07 -6.28
CA ASN A 129 -7.96 -0.47 -6.61
C ASN A 129 -8.75 -0.32 -5.32
N LEU A 130 -8.90 0.90 -4.83
CA LEU A 130 -9.58 1.18 -3.57
C LEU A 130 -11.10 0.95 -3.66
N LYS A 131 -11.66 1.04 -4.86
CA LYS A 131 -13.10 0.82 -5.09
C LYS A 131 -13.50 -0.64 -4.99
N THR A 132 -12.64 -1.54 -5.47
CA THR A 132 -12.90 -3.00 -5.51
C THR A 132 -12.09 -3.77 -4.49
N ASN A 133 -11.25 -3.10 -3.70
CA ASN A 133 -10.26 -3.68 -2.78
C ASN A 133 -9.31 -4.68 -3.45
N GLU A 134 -9.14 -4.57 -4.77
CA GLU A 134 -8.25 -5.43 -5.53
C GLU A 134 -6.81 -4.96 -5.42
N ILE A 135 -5.91 -5.88 -5.11
CA ILE A 135 -4.47 -5.64 -5.07
C ILE A 135 -3.80 -6.58 -6.05
N VAL A 136 -3.02 -6.02 -6.96
CA VAL A 136 -2.18 -6.78 -7.89
C VAL A 136 -0.73 -6.36 -7.69
N GLY A 137 0.17 -7.33 -7.53
CA GLY A 137 1.59 -7.04 -7.30
C GLY A 137 2.51 -8.17 -7.74
N LYS A 138 3.80 -7.87 -7.75
CA LYS A 138 4.88 -8.83 -8.02
C LYS A 138 5.67 -9.10 -6.75
N GLU A 139 6.43 -10.22 -6.76
CA GLU A 139 7.34 -10.60 -5.66
C GLU A 139 6.67 -10.53 -4.28
N LEU A 140 5.47 -11.10 -4.18
CA LEU A 140 4.71 -11.13 -2.93
C LEU A 140 5.45 -11.92 -1.86
N ARG A 141 5.44 -11.37 -0.65
CA ARG A 141 5.73 -12.09 0.60
C ARG A 141 4.62 -11.79 1.58
N ILE A 142 4.14 -12.82 2.25
CA ILE A 142 3.18 -12.72 3.34
C ILE A 142 3.82 -13.32 4.58
N ASP A 143 3.92 -12.53 5.62
CA ASP A 143 4.24 -12.99 6.96
C ASP A 143 2.91 -12.99 7.74
N PHE A 144 2.36 -14.18 7.99
CA PHE A 144 1.16 -14.34 8.78
C PHE A 144 1.50 -14.21 10.26
N ILE A 145 0.52 -13.83 11.07
CA ILE A 145 0.71 -13.82 12.53
C ILE A 145 1.01 -15.24 13.04
N ASP A 146 1.81 -15.34 14.10
CA ASP A 146 2.26 -16.63 14.65
C ASP A 146 1.10 -17.55 15.01
N SER A 147 -0.02 -17.00 15.50
CA SER A 147 -1.22 -17.77 15.87
C SER A 147 -2.14 -18.12 14.69
N PHE A 148 -1.80 -17.75 13.44
CA PHE A 148 -2.68 -17.92 12.29
C PHE A 148 -3.19 -19.37 12.11
N PHE A 149 -2.35 -20.38 12.41
CA PHE A 149 -2.71 -21.79 12.41
C PHE A 149 -2.95 -22.36 13.82
N GLY A 150 -3.23 -21.51 14.81
CA GLY A 150 -3.50 -21.93 16.19
C GLY A 150 -2.28 -22.40 16.98
N ASN A 151 -1.06 -22.13 16.51
CA ASN A 151 0.17 -22.49 17.22
C ASN A 151 1.18 -21.34 17.12
N GLU A 152 1.40 -20.65 18.24
CA GLU A 152 2.30 -19.50 18.37
C GLU A 152 3.79 -19.81 18.11
N LYS A 153 4.16 -21.10 18.02
CA LYS A 153 5.54 -21.50 17.67
C LYS A 153 5.79 -21.60 16.17
N ASN A 154 4.75 -21.52 15.37
CA ASN A 154 4.84 -21.51 13.92
C ASN A 154 5.00 -20.08 13.43
N ASP A 155 5.82 -19.90 12.41
CA ASP A 155 6.04 -18.62 11.71
C ASP A 155 5.67 -18.83 10.23
N PRO A 156 4.35 -18.86 9.92
CA PRO A 156 3.90 -19.21 8.58
C PRO A 156 4.17 -18.09 7.58
N LYS A 157 4.84 -18.43 6.49
CA LYS A 157 5.24 -17.52 5.42
C LYS A 157 4.85 -18.06 4.06
N LEU A 158 4.38 -17.17 3.21
CA LEU A 158 4.08 -17.44 1.83
C LEU A 158 4.83 -16.45 0.94
N SER A 159 5.48 -16.94 -0.08
CA SER A 159 6.06 -16.07 -1.12
C SER A 159 5.59 -16.51 -2.51
N GLY A 160 5.60 -15.59 -3.46
CA GLY A 160 5.23 -15.88 -4.84
C GLY A 160 5.64 -14.78 -5.81
N LYS A 161 5.74 -15.12 -7.09
CA LYS A 161 6.21 -14.17 -8.13
C LYS A 161 5.19 -13.09 -8.48
N SER A 162 3.90 -13.43 -8.40
CA SER A 162 2.83 -12.48 -8.63
C SER A 162 1.61 -12.87 -7.81
N ALA A 163 0.82 -11.89 -7.45
CA ALA A 163 -0.39 -12.09 -6.68
C ALA A 163 -1.51 -11.17 -7.14
N TYR A 164 -2.71 -11.66 -6.94
CA TYR A 164 -3.96 -10.93 -7.00
C TYR A 164 -4.73 -11.21 -5.73
N THR A 165 -5.23 -10.19 -5.08
CA THR A 165 -6.10 -10.34 -3.90
C THR A 165 -7.27 -9.37 -3.98
N ASP A 166 -8.40 -9.81 -3.50
CA ASP A 166 -9.62 -9.03 -3.27
C ASP A 166 -10.17 -9.36 -1.88
N ASP A 167 -11.40 -8.94 -1.57
CA ASP A 167 -12.05 -9.20 -0.29
C ASP A 167 -12.27 -10.70 -0.02
N ASP A 168 -12.53 -11.49 -1.04
CA ASP A 168 -12.91 -12.91 -0.93
C ASP A 168 -11.73 -13.85 -1.06
N LYS A 169 -10.76 -13.53 -1.92
CA LYS A 169 -9.69 -14.45 -2.32
C LYS A 169 -8.35 -13.79 -2.48
N THR A 170 -7.32 -14.55 -2.16
CA THR A 170 -5.93 -14.24 -2.54
C THR A 170 -5.42 -15.35 -3.43
N LYS A 171 -5.00 -15.01 -4.66
CA LYS A 171 -4.33 -15.94 -5.59
C LYS A 171 -2.87 -15.54 -5.72
N VAL A 172 -1.99 -16.51 -5.62
CA VAL A 172 -0.55 -16.31 -5.73
C VAL A 172 0.02 -17.35 -6.70
N PHE A 173 0.91 -16.92 -7.58
CA PHE A 173 1.52 -17.76 -8.60
C PHE A 173 2.97 -18.04 -8.31
N LYS A 174 3.41 -19.25 -8.58
CA LYS A 174 4.77 -19.77 -8.31
C LYS A 174 5.14 -19.58 -6.85
N THR A 175 4.41 -20.28 -5.99
CA THR A 175 4.45 -20.07 -4.55
C THR A 175 5.40 -21.01 -3.84
N VAL A 176 5.88 -20.51 -2.71
CA VAL A 176 6.57 -21.29 -1.69
C VAL A 176 5.92 -20.95 -0.35
N PHE A 177 5.40 -21.96 0.33
CA PHE A 177 4.85 -21.87 1.68
C PHE A 177 5.69 -22.69 2.65
N SER A 178 5.97 -22.15 3.82
CA SER A 178 6.66 -22.81 4.92
C SER A 178 6.26 -22.20 6.26
N THR A 179 6.39 -22.97 7.34
CA THR A 179 6.21 -22.47 8.73
C THR A 179 7.54 -22.28 9.45
N CYS A 180 8.58 -22.19 8.70
CA CYS A 180 9.96 -22.11 9.20
C CYS A 180 10.39 -20.68 9.42
N ASN A 181 10.91 -20.36 10.61
CA ASN A 181 11.56 -19.08 10.87
C ASN A 181 12.87 -18.95 10.10
N MET A 182 12.88 -18.12 9.05
CA MET A 182 13.99 -17.93 8.11
C MET A 182 15.11 -17.02 8.65
N ILE A 183 15.01 -16.51 9.89
CA ILE A 183 15.98 -15.55 10.45
C ILE A 183 17.42 -16.10 10.41
N ASN A 184 17.61 -17.39 10.48
CA ASN A 184 18.94 -18.03 10.53
C ASN A 184 19.35 -18.77 9.26
N LYS A 185 18.68 -18.60 8.10
CA LYS A 185 18.98 -19.35 6.84
C LYS A 185 19.13 -20.87 6.98
N SER A 186 18.89 -21.43 8.15
CA SER A 186 19.13 -22.84 8.50
C SER A 186 17.83 -23.66 8.60
N CYS A 187 16.68 -23.03 8.46
CA CYS A 187 15.42 -23.74 8.43
C CYS A 187 15.22 -24.42 7.07
N ARG A 188 15.75 -25.60 6.93
CA ARG A 188 15.59 -26.48 5.77
C ARG A 188 14.59 -27.59 6.05
N GLY A 189 13.59 -27.32 6.92
CA GLY A 189 12.67 -28.38 7.31
C GLY A 189 11.81 -28.85 6.15
N TRP A 190 10.86 -28.03 5.71
CA TRP A 190 9.97 -28.38 4.63
C TRP A 190 9.45 -27.11 3.92
N GLU A 191 9.12 -27.26 2.64
CA GLU A 191 8.49 -26.25 1.80
C GLU A 191 7.40 -26.92 0.96
N LEU A 192 6.23 -26.31 0.89
CA LEU A 192 5.21 -26.65 -0.08
C LEU A 192 5.32 -25.66 -1.24
N GLN A 193 5.68 -26.15 -2.41
CA GLN A 193 5.78 -25.35 -3.62
C GLN A 193 4.58 -25.63 -4.52
N SER A 194 4.04 -24.62 -5.18
CA SER A 194 2.95 -24.79 -6.13
C SER A 194 3.01 -23.80 -7.28
N GLU A 195 2.39 -24.15 -8.40
CA GLU A 195 2.22 -23.20 -9.51
C GLU A 195 1.19 -22.13 -9.18
N GLU A 196 0.13 -22.50 -8.48
CA GLU A 196 -0.92 -21.60 -8.02
C GLU A 196 -1.33 -21.98 -6.59
N PHE A 197 -1.50 -20.96 -5.78
CA PHE A 197 -2.06 -21.01 -4.44
C PHE A 197 -3.28 -20.11 -4.40
N THR A 198 -4.36 -20.57 -3.80
CA THR A 198 -5.55 -19.77 -3.54
C THR A 198 -5.91 -19.85 -2.07
N HIS A 199 -6.04 -18.71 -1.42
CA HIS A 199 -6.66 -18.56 -0.12
C HIS A 199 -8.09 -18.06 -0.31
N ASP A 200 -9.06 -18.89 -0.08
CA ASP A 200 -10.47 -18.51 0.02
C ASP A 200 -10.73 -18.01 1.44
N LYS A 201 -10.84 -16.70 1.60
CA LYS A 201 -10.96 -16.04 2.90
C LYS A 201 -12.30 -16.33 3.56
N THR A 202 -13.35 -16.48 2.75
CA THR A 202 -14.71 -16.78 3.22
C THR A 202 -14.81 -18.20 3.75
N LYS A 203 -14.25 -19.16 3.02
CA LYS A 203 -14.25 -20.59 3.42
C LYS A 203 -13.11 -20.93 4.37
N LYS A 204 -12.15 -20.02 4.59
CA LYS A 204 -10.91 -20.25 5.33
C LYS A 204 -10.15 -21.47 4.81
N LEU A 205 -10.07 -21.60 3.48
CA LEU A 205 -9.52 -22.74 2.79
C LEU A 205 -8.30 -22.36 1.97
N PHE A 206 -7.25 -23.19 2.01
CA PHE A 206 -6.10 -23.10 1.17
C PHE A 206 -6.13 -24.17 0.08
N GLU A 207 -6.07 -23.77 -1.17
CA GLU A 207 -6.01 -24.65 -2.32
C GLU A 207 -4.66 -24.50 -3.01
N TYR A 208 -4.04 -25.61 -3.37
CA TYR A 208 -2.77 -25.65 -4.06
C TYR A 208 -2.93 -26.44 -5.36
N LYS A 209 -2.50 -25.85 -6.47
CA LYS A 209 -2.55 -26.49 -7.78
C LYS A 209 -1.15 -26.80 -8.29
N ASN A 210 -0.97 -28.02 -8.79
CA ASN A 210 0.32 -28.52 -9.26
C ASN A 210 1.40 -28.30 -8.19
N SER A 211 1.20 -28.93 -7.04
CA SER A 211 2.03 -28.73 -5.85
C SER A 211 2.90 -29.93 -5.56
N TRP A 212 4.03 -29.68 -4.93
CA TRP A 212 4.92 -30.71 -4.42
C TRP A 212 5.57 -30.30 -3.10
N LEU A 213 5.77 -31.28 -2.25
CA LEU A 213 6.47 -31.10 -0.98
C LEU A 213 7.97 -31.25 -1.20
N LYS A 214 8.73 -30.36 -0.61
CA LYS A 214 10.18 -30.43 -0.55
C LYS A 214 10.62 -30.54 0.90
N VAL A 215 11.37 -31.56 1.24
CA VAL A 215 11.87 -31.82 2.58
C VAL A 215 13.39 -31.91 2.53
N PHE A 216 14.08 -31.12 3.36
CA PHE A 216 15.55 -31.00 3.36
C PHE A 216 16.13 -30.85 1.93
N ASN A 217 15.55 -29.95 1.12
CA ASN A 217 15.89 -29.71 -0.28
C ASN A 217 15.65 -30.89 -1.26
N LYS A 218 15.04 -31.98 -0.84
CA LYS A 218 14.64 -33.07 -1.72
C LYS A 218 13.15 -32.97 -2.03
N LYS A 219 12.82 -33.04 -3.33
CA LYS A 219 11.44 -33.09 -3.81
C LYS A 219 10.90 -34.52 -3.53
N LEU A 220 9.73 -34.56 -2.90
CA LEU A 220 8.97 -35.78 -2.64
C LEU A 220 7.82 -35.88 -3.65
#